data_f2c93082b88ed30942df275a307a9730
#
_entry.id   f2c93082b88ed30942df275a307a9730
#
_cell.length_a   1.000
_cell.length_b   1.000
_cell.length_c   1.000
_cell.angle_alpha   90.00
_cell.angle_beta   90.00
_cell.angle_gamma   90.00
#
_symmetry.space_group_name_H-M   'P 1'
#
loop_
_entity.id
_entity.type
_entity.pdbx_description
1 polymer ?
#
loop_
_entity_poly.entity_id
_entity_poly.type
_entity_poly.pdbx_seq_one_letter_code
_entity_poly.pdbx_strand_id
1 'polypeptide(L)'
;MQLKTINLLSKMKIVKKLTLPVLVFLVMGLASCSSDDNTVHYSTNSLKNTELMTVLKSKGYQFDKDGKLELNDLAEKTTALDLSGTKLKDLSGLDILPNLKDVKLSNNGYGPVFDFAQLPAQITGVDLTGNNIYDFEGLVNVKTEENGDETVTQLHKITKLYLPQTAKFNIKDLVRFYREKKAEIESGSIDVKMETAKGDLQKYNTIREIPDENIRANFKKYFSSIFDEDGIHIDISKRLSNKERSNACVFNKWYGVATATTLEGVQYIVNNPYWDGKLLTVNLTNKAKLPYLRPCSGLMTLSLTNVDASEGINLEDATNMTGFLWVKVSGISEIDLSHSTLFGQRAIEQEQDGPGGSSLVFVECPDLKKIALPEKSGLRSYMITFANMKSIEQVDLSKFKMISNLELGGLSANCRITYPELTEFHTYDKKTSFACTQDVFDRQETKDFIKKYLKVLSSGGGYIDGVEWSSLINN
;
A
#
# COMPACT_ATOMS: atom_id res chain seq x y z
N MET A 1 50.72 -14.73 -28.07
CA MET A 1 51.18 -15.89 -27.32
C MET A 1 49.95 -16.53 -26.69
N GLN A 2 49.39 -17.44 -27.40
CA GLN A 2 48.71 -18.71 -27.13
C GLN A 2 48.02 -18.87 -25.79
N LEU A 3 46.69 -18.97 -25.88
CA LEU A 3 45.81 -20.16 -25.68
C LEU A 3 46.16 -21.05 -24.49
N LYS A 4 45.21 -21.23 -23.60
CA LYS A 4 44.77 -22.58 -23.19
C LYS A 4 43.34 -22.58 -22.64
N THR A 5 42.46 -23.08 -23.44
CA THR A 5 41.15 -23.68 -23.16
C THR A 5 41.33 -24.88 -22.23
N ILE A 6 40.51 -25.02 -21.21
CA ILE A 6 40.23 -26.33 -20.62
C ILE A 6 38.73 -26.47 -20.42
N ASN A 7 38.19 -27.36 -21.24
CA ASN A 7 36.88 -28.01 -21.11
C ASN A 7 36.88 -28.93 -19.89
N LEU A 8 35.87 -28.93 -19.09
CA LEU A 8 35.49 -30.10 -18.32
C LEU A 8 33.96 -30.24 -18.29
N LEU A 9 33.50 -31.01 -19.24
CA LEU A 9 32.25 -31.76 -19.17
C LEU A 9 32.46 -32.94 -18.21
N SER A 10 31.62 -33.12 -17.23
CA SER A 10 31.02 -34.43 -16.97
C SER A 10 30.08 -34.46 -15.77
N LYS A 11 28.87 -34.96 -16.07
CA LYS A 11 28.02 -35.81 -15.19
C LYS A 11 27.39 -35.08 -13.99
N MET A 12 26.10 -35.08 -13.81
CA MET A 12 25.17 -36.23 -13.83
C MET A 12 23.71 -35.83 -13.86
N LYS A 13 22.98 -36.55 -14.67
CA LYS A 13 21.57 -36.86 -14.58
C LYS A 13 21.07 -37.01 -13.14
N ILE A 14 20.00 -36.33 -12.80
CA ILE A 14 18.86 -37.00 -12.14
C ILE A 14 17.59 -36.31 -12.61
N VAL A 15 16.92 -36.94 -13.54
CA VAL A 15 15.53 -36.67 -13.91
C VAL A 15 14.67 -37.30 -12.83
N LYS A 16 14.05 -36.50 -11.98
CA LYS A 16 12.89 -36.97 -11.23
C LYS A 16 11.64 -36.58 -12.00
N LYS A 17 11.11 -37.56 -12.69
CA LYS A 17 9.75 -37.55 -13.24
C LYS A 17 8.77 -37.25 -12.11
N LEU A 18 8.15 -36.07 -12.15
CA LEU A 18 6.91 -35.83 -11.43
C LEU A 18 5.79 -36.38 -12.30
N THR A 19 5.31 -37.53 -11.94
CA THR A 19 4.11 -38.13 -12.52
C THR A 19 2.89 -37.36 -12.02
N LEU A 20 2.28 -36.61 -12.94
CA LEU A 20 0.93 -36.07 -12.78
C LEU A 20 -0.04 -37.28 -12.65
N PRO A 21 -0.91 -37.35 -11.64
CA PRO A 21 -2.02 -38.29 -11.70
C PRO A 21 -3.04 -37.75 -12.69
N VAL A 22 -3.12 -38.40 -13.85
CA VAL A 22 -4.24 -38.29 -14.77
C VAL A 22 -5.43 -38.88 -14.05
N LEU A 23 -6.37 -38.05 -13.63
CA LEU A 23 -7.67 -38.49 -13.11
C LEU A 23 -8.50 -38.97 -14.30
N VAL A 24 -8.53 -40.26 -14.49
CA VAL A 24 -9.41 -40.94 -15.46
C VAL A 24 -10.85 -40.80 -14.97
N PHE A 25 -11.65 -39.97 -15.62
CA PHE A 25 -13.09 -40.02 -15.48
C PHE A 25 -13.61 -41.29 -16.15
N LEU A 26 -13.98 -42.27 -15.33
CA LEU A 26 -14.71 -43.43 -15.78
C LEU A 26 -16.17 -43.02 -16.03
N VAL A 27 -16.51 -42.86 -17.29
CA VAL A 27 -17.93 -42.74 -17.72
C VAL A 27 -18.58 -44.10 -17.49
N MET A 28 -19.33 -44.26 -16.41
CA MET A 28 -20.23 -45.38 -16.25
C MET A 28 -21.59 -45.01 -16.85
N GLY A 29 -22.01 -45.89 -17.74
CA GLY A 29 -23.18 -45.78 -18.55
C GLY A 29 -24.50 -45.69 -17.74
N LEU A 30 -25.41 -44.97 -18.33
CA LEU A 30 -26.79 -44.83 -17.92
C LEU A 30 -27.48 -46.19 -17.96
N ALA A 31 -27.70 -46.78 -16.79
CA ALA A 31 -28.76 -47.75 -16.58
C ALA A 31 -29.91 -46.96 -15.96
N SER A 32 -30.92 -46.68 -16.77
CA SER A 32 -32.21 -46.20 -16.30
C SER A 32 -32.85 -47.28 -15.40
N CYS A 33 -32.86 -47.04 -14.12
CA CYS A 33 -33.82 -47.66 -13.19
C CYS A 33 -34.55 -46.53 -12.48
N SER A 34 -35.82 -46.39 -12.77
CA SER A 34 -36.74 -45.58 -11.98
C SER A 34 -36.89 -46.26 -10.60
N SER A 35 -36.18 -45.73 -9.64
CA SER A 35 -36.48 -45.84 -8.23
C SER A 35 -36.46 -44.43 -7.65
N ASP A 36 -37.52 -44.06 -6.96
CA ASP A 36 -37.59 -42.84 -6.14
C ASP A 36 -36.52 -42.96 -5.04
N ASP A 37 -35.27 -42.67 -5.41
CA ASP A 37 -34.17 -42.62 -4.48
C ASP A 37 -34.06 -41.16 -3.99
N ASN A 38 -34.79 -40.87 -2.89
CA ASN A 38 -34.66 -39.62 -2.12
C ASN A 38 -33.32 -39.59 -1.37
N THR A 39 -32.25 -40.00 -2.00
CA THR A 39 -30.91 -39.94 -1.43
C THR A 39 -30.45 -38.50 -1.48
N VAL A 40 -30.37 -37.85 -0.33
CA VAL A 40 -29.82 -36.49 -0.21
C VAL A 40 -28.32 -36.54 -0.44
N HIS A 41 -27.83 -35.84 -1.47
CA HIS A 41 -26.41 -35.75 -1.78
C HIS A 41 -25.81 -34.51 -1.09
N TYR A 42 -24.61 -34.70 -0.56
CA TYR A 42 -23.87 -33.62 0.11
C TYR A 42 -22.54 -33.35 -0.55
N SER A 43 -22.04 -32.11 -0.39
CA SER A 43 -20.70 -31.74 -0.81
C SER A 43 -19.64 -32.63 -0.16
N THR A 44 -18.52 -32.85 -0.85
CA THR A 44 -17.40 -33.63 -0.31
C THR A 44 -16.79 -32.95 0.89
N ASN A 45 -16.59 -31.61 0.80
CA ASN A 45 -16.00 -30.81 1.83
C ASN A 45 -17.05 -30.14 2.72
N SER A 46 -16.67 -29.87 3.96
CA SER A 46 -17.44 -29.06 4.91
C SER A 46 -17.06 -27.61 4.79
N LEU A 47 -18.04 -26.70 4.81
CA LEU A 47 -17.80 -25.26 4.90
C LEU A 47 -17.35 -24.92 6.33
N LYS A 48 -16.11 -24.39 6.46
CA LYS A 48 -15.54 -24.00 7.76
C LYS A 48 -15.86 -22.56 8.12
N ASN A 49 -16.08 -21.71 7.12
CA ASN A 49 -16.43 -20.30 7.30
C ASN A 49 -17.88 -20.21 7.81
N THR A 50 -18.02 -19.98 9.10
CA THR A 50 -19.33 -19.93 9.78
C THR A 50 -20.16 -18.71 9.40
N GLU A 51 -19.49 -17.58 9.06
CA GLU A 51 -20.18 -16.37 8.60
C GLU A 51 -20.78 -16.61 7.21
N LEU A 52 -20.00 -17.15 6.28
CA LEU A 52 -20.48 -17.53 4.95
C LEU A 52 -21.60 -18.57 5.06
N MET A 53 -21.45 -19.58 5.91
CA MET A 53 -22.51 -20.60 6.14
C MET A 53 -23.81 -19.94 6.60
N THR A 54 -23.73 -18.97 7.52
CA THR A 54 -24.91 -18.25 8.01
C THR A 54 -25.58 -17.46 6.89
N VAL A 55 -24.80 -16.78 6.07
CA VAL A 55 -25.32 -16.05 4.90
C VAL A 55 -25.98 -17.02 3.91
N LEU A 56 -25.34 -18.15 3.58
CA LEU A 56 -25.88 -19.13 2.67
C LEU A 56 -27.20 -19.76 3.22
N LYS A 57 -27.24 -20.08 4.50
CA LYS A 57 -28.50 -20.58 5.14
C LYS A 57 -29.62 -19.55 5.02
N SER A 58 -29.34 -18.27 5.21
CA SER A 58 -30.36 -17.22 5.05
C SER A 58 -30.90 -17.10 3.62
N LYS A 59 -30.15 -17.60 2.65
CA LYS A 59 -30.51 -17.65 1.22
C LYS A 59 -31.16 -18.98 0.81
N GLY A 60 -31.40 -19.87 1.77
CA GLY A 60 -32.12 -21.14 1.56
C GLY A 60 -31.23 -22.36 1.32
N TYR A 61 -29.90 -22.21 1.35
CA TYR A 61 -28.99 -23.36 1.24
C TYR A 61 -29.05 -24.21 2.53
N GLN A 62 -29.00 -25.51 2.37
CA GLN A 62 -29.10 -26.47 3.47
C GLN A 62 -27.74 -27.11 3.73
N PHE A 63 -27.47 -27.38 5.00
CA PHE A 63 -26.22 -27.99 5.44
C PHE A 63 -26.52 -29.07 6.46
N ASP A 64 -25.77 -30.16 6.42
CA ASP A 64 -25.80 -31.18 7.45
C ASP A 64 -25.12 -30.70 8.76
N LYS A 65 -25.11 -31.59 9.78
CA LYS A 65 -24.49 -31.33 11.08
C LYS A 65 -22.95 -31.11 11.00
N ASP A 66 -22.32 -31.63 9.96
CA ASP A 66 -20.87 -31.56 9.74
C ASP A 66 -20.48 -30.39 8.86
N GLY A 67 -21.45 -29.56 8.44
CA GLY A 67 -21.25 -28.38 7.62
C GLY A 67 -21.07 -28.66 6.12
N LYS A 68 -21.54 -29.83 5.66
CA LYS A 68 -21.58 -30.17 4.23
C LYS A 68 -22.84 -29.61 3.60
N LEU A 69 -22.68 -29.00 2.44
CA LEU A 69 -23.80 -28.44 1.66
C LEU A 69 -24.64 -29.56 1.02
N GLU A 70 -25.94 -29.48 1.16
CA GLU A 70 -26.86 -30.31 0.40
C GLU A 70 -26.85 -29.90 -1.08
N LEU A 71 -26.52 -30.86 -1.96
CA LEU A 71 -26.45 -30.65 -3.41
C LEU A 71 -27.84 -30.85 -4.03
N ASN A 72 -28.73 -29.95 -3.67
CA ASN A 72 -30.08 -29.88 -4.24
C ASN A 72 -30.08 -28.94 -5.47
N ASP A 73 -31.23 -28.84 -6.11
CA ASP A 73 -31.44 -28.00 -7.29
C ASP A 73 -30.94 -26.54 -7.10
N LEU A 74 -31.14 -25.98 -5.90
CA LEU A 74 -30.65 -24.62 -5.62
C LEU A 74 -29.11 -24.57 -5.66
N ALA A 75 -28.44 -25.48 -4.97
CA ALA A 75 -26.99 -25.52 -4.90
C ALA A 75 -26.36 -25.81 -6.27
N GLU A 76 -26.91 -26.76 -7.01
CA GLU A 76 -26.41 -27.20 -8.32
C GLU A 76 -26.64 -26.15 -9.43
N LYS A 77 -27.76 -25.41 -9.39
CA LYS A 77 -28.12 -24.42 -10.41
C LYS A 77 -27.54 -23.02 -10.12
N THR A 78 -26.92 -22.81 -8.94
CA THR A 78 -26.36 -21.52 -8.58
C THR A 78 -25.10 -21.24 -9.40
N THR A 79 -25.21 -20.34 -10.34
CA THR A 79 -24.07 -19.78 -11.12
C THR A 79 -23.70 -18.38 -10.71
N ALA A 80 -24.60 -17.66 -10.01
CA ALA A 80 -24.39 -16.31 -9.50
C ALA A 80 -24.88 -16.19 -8.05
N LEU A 81 -24.11 -15.55 -7.20
CA LEU A 81 -24.44 -15.35 -5.79
C LEU A 81 -24.34 -13.89 -5.42
N ASP A 82 -25.45 -13.33 -4.91
CA ASP A 82 -25.46 -11.96 -4.38
C ASP A 82 -25.10 -11.98 -2.88
N LEU A 83 -23.93 -11.45 -2.56
CA LEU A 83 -23.41 -11.24 -1.20
C LEU A 83 -23.31 -9.75 -0.86
N SER A 84 -24.00 -8.88 -1.59
CA SER A 84 -23.95 -7.43 -1.35
C SER A 84 -24.46 -7.07 0.05
N GLY A 85 -23.77 -6.15 0.71
CA GLY A 85 -24.16 -5.62 2.02
C GLY A 85 -24.08 -6.61 3.19
N THR A 86 -23.55 -7.80 2.99
CA THR A 86 -23.43 -8.83 4.06
C THR A 86 -22.33 -8.53 5.05
N LYS A 87 -21.39 -7.64 4.70
CA LYS A 87 -20.16 -7.29 5.45
C LYS A 87 -19.22 -8.48 5.71
N LEU A 88 -19.41 -9.56 4.93
CA LEU A 88 -18.56 -10.74 5.00
C LEU A 88 -17.11 -10.37 4.69
N LYS A 89 -16.18 -10.70 5.58
CA LYS A 89 -14.75 -10.36 5.43
C LYS A 89 -13.93 -11.50 4.84
N ASP A 90 -14.26 -12.72 5.19
CA ASP A 90 -13.61 -13.93 4.69
C ASP A 90 -14.47 -14.56 3.60
N LEU A 91 -13.94 -14.64 2.38
CA LEU A 91 -14.60 -15.21 1.20
C LEU A 91 -14.23 -16.69 0.98
N SER A 92 -13.43 -17.27 1.89
CA SER A 92 -13.05 -18.68 1.78
C SER A 92 -14.28 -19.61 1.88
N GLY A 93 -14.26 -20.66 1.07
CA GLY A 93 -15.32 -21.66 1.03
C GLY A 93 -16.45 -21.40 0.02
N LEU A 94 -16.36 -20.35 -0.80
CA LEU A 94 -17.32 -20.12 -1.89
C LEU A 94 -17.29 -21.24 -2.95
N ASP A 95 -16.23 -22.03 -3.01
CA ASP A 95 -16.10 -23.24 -3.84
C ASP A 95 -17.02 -24.38 -3.42
N ILE A 96 -17.66 -24.26 -2.25
CA ILE A 96 -18.71 -25.21 -1.82
C ILE A 96 -19.89 -25.25 -2.82
N LEU A 97 -20.11 -24.15 -3.56
CA LEU A 97 -21.10 -24.08 -4.64
C LEU A 97 -20.42 -24.45 -5.97
N PRO A 98 -20.66 -25.67 -6.49
CA PRO A 98 -19.80 -26.23 -7.55
C PRO A 98 -19.86 -25.48 -8.88
N ASN A 99 -20.97 -24.81 -9.18
CA ASN A 99 -21.23 -24.15 -10.46
C ASN A 99 -21.16 -22.61 -10.35
N LEU A 100 -20.77 -22.07 -9.19
CA LEU A 100 -20.68 -20.64 -8.95
C LEU A 100 -19.60 -20.01 -9.87
N LYS A 101 -19.99 -18.97 -10.61
CA LYS A 101 -19.15 -18.21 -11.55
C LYS A 101 -19.11 -16.72 -11.21
N ASP A 102 -20.26 -16.15 -10.81
CA ASP A 102 -20.41 -14.73 -10.56
C ASP A 102 -20.68 -14.48 -9.07
N VAL A 103 -19.96 -13.53 -8.49
CA VAL A 103 -20.20 -13.06 -7.13
C VAL A 103 -20.43 -11.55 -7.13
N LYS A 104 -21.50 -11.14 -6.44
CA LYS A 104 -21.77 -9.73 -6.19
C LYS A 104 -21.36 -9.41 -4.75
N LEU A 105 -20.32 -8.61 -4.63
CA LEU A 105 -19.65 -8.24 -3.37
C LEU A 105 -19.82 -6.75 -3.07
N SER A 106 -20.81 -6.09 -3.68
CA SER A 106 -20.99 -4.66 -3.54
C SER A 106 -21.39 -4.25 -2.11
N ASN A 107 -20.99 -3.04 -1.70
CA ASN A 107 -21.36 -2.43 -0.40
C ASN A 107 -20.98 -3.26 0.84
N ASN A 108 -19.86 -3.96 0.82
CA ASN A 108 -19.37 -4.75 1.95
C ASN A 108 -18.36 -4.04 2.84
N GLY A 109 -17.91 -2.84 2.44
CA GLY A 109 -16.88 -2.08 3.14
C GLY A 109 -15.47 -2.68 2.95
N TYR A 110 -15.22 -3.28 1.78
CA TYR A 110 -13.88 -3.70 1.39
C TYR A 110 -13.01 -2.48 1.06
N GLY A 111 -11.73 -2.61 1.27
CA GLY A 111 -10.73 -1.61 0.95
C GLY A 111 -9.79 -1.35 2.13
N PRO A 112 -8.72 -0.59 1.90
CA PRO A 112 -8.31 0.04 0.62
C PRO A 112 -7.78 -0.94 -0.43
N VAL A 113 -7.41 -2.17 -0.07
CA VAL A 113 -6.90 -3.22 -0.94
C VAL A 113 -7.91 -4.37 -1.02
N PHE A 114 -8.11 -4.93 -2.21
CA PHE A 114 -8.87 -6.16 -2.41
C PHE A 114 -7.99 -7.21 -3.07
N ASP A 115 -7.86 -8.37 -2.41
CA ASP A 115 -7.05 -9.48 -2.89
C ASP A 115 -7.95 -10.52 -3.59
N PHE A 116 -7.75 -10.71 -4.89
CA PHE A 116 -8.46 -11.70 -5.70
C PHE A 116 -8.09 -13.16 -5.33
N ALA A 117 -6.97 -13.38 -4.65
CA ALA A 117 -6.59 -14.72 -4.18
C ALA A 117 -7.57 -15.29 -3.13
N GLN A 118 -8.41 -14.45 -2.51
CA GLN A 118 -9.49 -14.88 -1.63
C GLN A 118 -10.63 -15.58 -2.37
N LEU A 119 -10.74 -15.40 -3.68
CA LEU A 119 -11.81 -15.99 -4.48
C LEU A 119 -11.38 -17.35 -5.02
N PRO A 120 -12.30 -18.34 -5.06
CA PRO A 120 -12.04 -19.62 -5.73
C PRO A 120 -11.73 -19.42 -7.23
N ALA A 121 -10.84 -20.24 -7.77
CA ALA A 121 -10.38 -20.15 -9.17
C ALA A 121 -11.52 -20.26 -10.22
N GLN A 122 -12.66 -20.82 -9.84
CA GLN A 122 -13.84 -20.95 -10.70
C GLN A 122 -14.60 -19.65 -10.92
N ILE A 123 -14.34 -18.61 -10.10
CA ILE A 123 -15.03 -17.32 -10.21
C ILE A 123 -14.48 -16.56 -11.42
N THR A 124 -15.39 -16.13 -12.28
CA THR A 124 -15.10 -15.40 -13.52
C THR A 124 -15.75 -14.02 -13.56
N GLY A 125 -16.76 -13.79 -12.72
CA GLY A 125 -17.45 -12.51 -12.61
C GLY A 125 -17.44 -11.97 -11.17
N VAL A 126 -17.04 -10.71 -11.01
CA VAL A 126 -16.97 -10.04 -9.71
C VAL A 126 -17.54 -8.64 -9.79
N ASP A 127 -18.45 -8.32 -8.87
CA ASP A 127 -19.00 -6.97 -8.70
C ASP A 127 -18.55 -6.40 -7.34
N LEU A 128 -17.66 -5.43 -7.37
CA LEU A 128 -17.06 -4.75 -6.20
C LEU A 128 -17.60 -3.33 -6.01
N THR A 129 -18.68 -2.95 -6.69
CA THR A 129 -19.25 -1.60 -6.61
C THR A 129 -19.60 -1.17 -5.19
N GLY A 130 -19.61 0.12 -4.91
CA GLY A 130 -19.98 0.66 -3.59
C GLY A 130 -18.99 0.34 -2.46
N ASN A 131 -17.80 -0.18 -2.77
CA ASN A 131 -16.71 -0.37 -1.81
C ASN A 131 -15.68 0.77 -1.94
N ASN A 132 -14.73 0.83 -1.01
CA ASN A 132 -13.69 1.86 -1.01
C ASN A 132 -12.32 1.25 -1.36
N ILE A 133 -12.22 0.60 -2.54
CA ILE A 133 -11.04 -0.13 -2.99
C ILE A 133 -10.23 0.75 -3.93
N TYR A 134 -8.97 0.95 -3.59
CA TYR A 134 -8.00 1.70 -4.39
C TYR A 134 -7.00 0.78 -5.09
N ASP A 135 -6.68 -0.37 -4.47
CA ASP A 135 -5.72 -1.34 -4.99
C ASP A 135 -6.32 -2.74 -5.13
N PHE A 136 -5.79 -3.47 -6.11
CA PHE A 136 -6.18 -4.84 -6.41
C PHE A 136 -4.93 -5.71 -6.41
N GLU A 137 -4.92 -6.74 -5.55
CA GLU A 137 -3.90 -7.77 -5.52
C GLU A 137 -4.44 -9.07 -6.11
N GLY A 138 -3.57 -9.88 -6.69
CA GLY A 138 -3.96 -11.17 -7.24
C GLY A 138 -4.86 -11.12 -8.47
N LEU A 139 -5.16 -9.95 -9.04
CA LEU A 139 -5.86 -9.85 -10.32
C LEU A 139 -4.97 -10.33 -11.47
N VAL A 140 -3.68 -10.00 -11.39
CA VAL A 140 -2.65 -10.46 -12.31
C VAL A 140 -1.41 -10.91 -11.55
N ASN A 141 -0.68 -11.85 -12.15
CA ASN A 141 0.68 -12.17 -11.77
C ASN A 141 1.64 -11.55 -12.78
N VAL A 142 2.64 -10.83 -12.30
CA VAL A 142 3.63 -10.15 -13.12
C VAL A 142 4.99 -10.75 -12.88
N LYS A 143 5.62 -11.24 -13.95
CA LYS A 143 7.02 -11.65 -13.94
C LYS A 143 7.82 -10.63 -14.72
N THR A 144 8.77 -9.97 -14.08
CA THR A 144 9.68 -9.03 -14.72
C THR A 144 10.97 -9.75 -15.09
N GLU A 145 11.35 -9.66 -16.36
CA GLU A 145 12.60 -10.23 -16.88
C GLU A 145 13.77 -9.26 -16.62
N GLU A 146 15.00 -9.73 -16.76
CA GLU A 146 16.21 -8.92 -16.51
C GLU A 146 16.31 -7.66 -17.38
N ASN A 147 15.74 -7.70 -18.58
CA ASN A 147 15.69 -6.55 -19.49
C ASN A 147 14.55 -5.53 -19.16
N GLY A 148 13.77 -5.81 -18.11
CA GLY A 148 12.64 -4.98 -17.68
C GLY A 148 11.32 -5.25 -18.41
N ASP A 149 11.27 -6.27 -19.30
CA ASP A 149 10.00 -6.71 -19.88
C ASP A 149 9.15 -7.44 -18.87
N GLU A 150 7.85 -7.26 -18.96
CA GLU A 150 6.87 -7.90 -18.08
C GLU A 150 6.06 -8.95 -18.81
N THR A 151 5.99 -10.13 -18.24
CA THR A 151 4.99 -11.14 -18.60
C THR A 151 3.85 -11.09 -17.61
N VAL A 152 2.65 -10.79 -18.09
CA VAL A 152 1.44 -10.63 -17.28
C VAL A 152 0.55 -11.86 -17.51
N THR A 153 0.16 -12.52 -16.43
CA THR A 153 -0.80 -13.64 -16.45
C THR A 153 -1.94 -13.38 -15.50
N GLN A 154 -3.10 -13.95 -15.75
CA GLN A 154 -4.26 -13.80 -14.87
C GLN A 154 -4.33 -14.94 -13.85
N LEU A 155 -4.71 -14.63 -12.62
CA LEU A 155 -5.02 -15.62 -11.59
C LEU A 155 -6.41 -16.24 -11.86
N HIS A 156 -7.38 -15.40 -12.25
CA HIS A 156 -8.74 -15.82 -12.59
C HIS A 156 -9.06 -15.51 -14.05
N LYS A 157 -9.87 -16.33 -14.70
CA LYS A 157 -10.37 -16.07 -16.06
C LYS A 157 -11.53 -15.07 -16.01
N ILE A 158 -11.22 -13.82 -15.67
CA ILE A 158 -12.23 -12.77 -15.52
C ILE A 158 -12.93 -12.51 -16.85
N THR A 159 -14.26 -12.58 -16.85
CA THR A 159 -15.14 -12.20 -17.95
C THR A 159 -16.03 -11.02 -17.61
N LYS A 160 -16.19 -10.72 -16.32
CA LYS A 160 -16.98 -9.60 -15.81
C LYS A 160 -16.29 -9.01 -14.57
N LEU A 161 -16.07 -7.70 -14.56
CA LEU A 161 -15.48 -6.98 -13.43
C LEU A 161 -16.13 -5.61 -13.28
N TYR A 162 -16.91 -5.43 -12.20
CA TYR A 162 -17.52 -4.15 -11.87
C TYR A 162 -16.80 -3.54 -10.69
N LEU A 163 -16.31 -2.33 -10.86
CA LEU A 163 -15.34 -1.67 -10.02
C LEU A 163 -15.98 -0.49 -9.27
N PRO A 164 -15.56 -0.21 -8.04
CA PRO A 164 -15.95 1.01 -7.34
C PRO A 164 -15.30 2.24 -8.00
N GLN A 165 -15.82 3.43 -7.72
CA GLN A 165 -15.28 4.69 -8.25
C GLN A 165 -13.80 4.90 -7.90
N THR A 166 -13.40 4.49 -6.69
CA THR A 166 -12.01 4.64 -6.20
C THR A 166 -10.99 3.81 -6.99
N ALA A 167 -11.44 2.80 -7.74
CA ALA A 167 -10.61 2.03 -8.66
C ALA A 167 -9.99 2.88 -9.78
N LYS A 168 -10.54 4.08 -10.05
CA LYS A 168 -9.96 5.02 -11.02
C LYS A 168 -8.51 5.37 -10.72
N PHE A 169 -8.09 5.28 -9.46
CA PHE A 169 -6.76 5.63 -8.99
C PHE A 169 -5.73 4.50 -9.12
N ASN A 170 -6.18 3.26 -9.36
CA ASN A 170 -5.26 2.13 -9.49
C ASN A 170 -4.49 2.18 -10.82
N ILE A 171 -3.17 2.03 -10.73
CA ILE A 171 -2.27 1.99 -11.89
C ILE A 171 -1.33 0.77 -11.87
N LYS A 172 -1.57 -0.15 -10.96
CA LYS A 172 -0.83 -1.40 -10.84
C LYS A 172 -1.53 -2.53 -11.58
N ASP A 173 -2.18 -3.42 -10.85
CA ASP A 173 -2.75 -4.66 -11.38
C ASP A 173 -3.89 -4.43 -12.37
N LEU A 174 -4.78 -3.46 -12.08
CA LEU A 174 -5.91 -3.16 -12.96
C LEU A 174 -5.45 -2.62 -14.32
N VAL A 175 -4.44 -1.76 -14.35
CA VAL A 175 -3.89 -1.23 -15.61
C VAL A 175 -3.14 -2.31 -16.38
N ARG A 176 -2.42 -3.22 -15.70
CA ARG A 176 -1.76 -4.37 -16.34
C ARG A 176 -2.79 -5.33 -16.92
N PHE A 177 -3.86 -5.62 -16.16
CA PHE A 177 -5.00 -6.42 -16.63
C PHE A 177 -5.64 -5.78 -17.88
N TYR A 178 -5.90 -4.47 -17.83
CA TYR A 178 -6.47 -3.75 -18.97
C TYR A 178 -5.56 -3.82 -20.21
N ARG A 179 -4.27 -3.60 -20.06
CA ARG A 179 -3.32 -3.67 -21.19
C ARG A 179 -3.28 -5.06 -21.83
N GLU A 180 -3.25 -6.10 -21.00
CA GLU A 180 -3.23 -7.49 -21.44
C GLU A 180 -4.52 -7.89 -22.15
N LYS A 181 -5.67 -7.36 -21.71
CA LYS A 181 -6.99 -7.70 -22.19
C LYS A 181 -7.70 -6.58 -22.95
N LYS A 182 -6.94 -5.62 -23.47
CA LYS A 182 -7.49 -4.42 -24.10
C LYS A 182 -8.49 -4.73 -25.22
N ALA A 183 -8.12 -5.61 -26.14
CA ALA A 183 -8.99 -5.97 -27.26
C ALA A 183 -10.30 -6.63 -26.81
N GLU A 184 -10.22 -7.54 -25.84
CA GLU A 184 -11.39 -8.23 -25.29
C GLU A 184 -12.30 -7.26 -24.49
N ILE A 185 -11.71 -6.32 -23.76
CA ILE A 185 -12.46 -5.29 -23.01
C ILE A 185 -13.09 -4.28 -23.97
N GLU A 186 -12.36 -3.83 -24.97
CA GLU A 186 -12.88 -2.87 -25.97
C GLU A 186 -13.98 -3.46 -26.83
N SER A 187 -13.88 -4.73 -27.21
CA SER A 187 -14.95 -5.46 -27.93
C SER A 187 -16.15 -5.81 -27.06
N GLY A 188 -16.01 -5.78 -25.72
CA GLY A 188 -17.04 -6.20 -24.78
C GLY A 188 -17.10 -7.71 -24.52
N SER A 189 -16.12 -8.49 -25.02
CA SER A 189 -15.99 -9.92 -24.69
C SER A 189 -15.66 -10.12 -23.21
N ILE A 190 -14.98 -9.15 -22.59
CA ILE A 190 -14.81 -9.00 -21.15
C ILE A 190 -15.54 -7.72 -20.71
N ASP A 191 -16.56 -7.85 -19.87
CA ASP A 191 -17.37 -6.72 -19.41
C ASP A 191 -16.73 -6.07 -18.18
N VAL A 192 -15.91 -5.03 -18.38
CA VAL A 192 -15.30 -4.24 -17.32
C VAL A 192 -15.95 -2.88 -17.25
N LYS A 193 -16.56 -2.59 -16.09
CA LYS A 193 -17.21 -1.30 -15.81
C LYS A 193 -16.73 -0.73 -14.50
N MET A 194 -16.81 0.58 -14.37
CA MET A 194 -16.47 1.31 -13.15
C MET A 194 -17.57 2.30 -12.81
N GLU A 195 -17.85 2.46 -11.52
CA GLU A 195 -18.76 3.48 -11.03
C GLU A 195 -18.22 4.88 -11.32
N THR A 196 -19.12 5.76 -11.73
CA THR A 196 -18.89 7.20 -11.75
C THR A 196 -19.14 7.81 -10.37
N ALA A 197 -18.82 9.10 -10.20
CA ALA A 197 -19.15 9.85 -8.99
C ALA A 197 -20.68 9.92 -8.70
N LYS A 198 -21.53 9.60 -9.69
CA LYS A 198 -22.98 9.56 -9.54
C LYS A 198 -23.51 8.14 -9.24
N GLY A 199 -22.63 7.14 -9.19
CA GLY A 199 -23.00 5.74 -8.99
C GLY A 199 -23.41 4.99 -10.27
N ASP A 200 -23.39 5.64 -11.44
CA ASP A 200 -23.66 4.96 -12.71
C ASP A 200 -22.46 4.12 -13.14
N LEU A 201 -22.73 2.97 -13.76
CA LEU A 201 -21.69 2.12 -14.33
C LEU A 201 -21.34 2.55 -15.76
N GLN A 202 -20.07 2.84 -15.99
CA GLN A 202 -19.54 3.14 -17.31
C GLN A 202 -18.42 2.15 -17.67
N LYS A 203 -18.23 1.93 -18.99
CA LYS A 203 -17.13 1.11 -19.49
C LYS A 203 -15.79 1.63 -18.94
N TYR A 204 -14.98 0.74 -18.38
CA TYR A 204 -13.67 1.10 -17.87
C TYR A 204 -12.75 1.56 -19.02
N ASN A 205 -11.98 2.60 -18.74
CA ASN A 205 -10.90 3.07 -19.61
C ASN A 205 -9.72 3.56 -18.73
N THR A 206 -8.63 3.92 -19.37
CA THR A 206 -7.39 4.36 -18.70
C THR A 206 -7.11 5.86 -18.83
N ILE A 207 -8.07 6.61 -19.36
CA ILE A 207 -7.93 8.05 -19.54
C ILE A 207 -8.33 8.77 -18.25
N ARG A 208 -7.47 9.67 -17.77
CA ARG A 208 -7.69 10.43 -16.52
C ARG A 208 -7.42 11.91 -16.75
N GLU A 209 -8.31 12.74 -16.25
CA GLU A 209 -8.09 14.18 -16.20
C GLU A 209 -7.14 14.51 -15.00
N ILE A 210 -6.28 15.51 -15.20
CA ILE A 210 -5.56 16.17 -14.11
C ILE A 210 -6.25 17.52 -13.89
N PRO A 211 -7.10 17.64 -12.84
CA PRO A 211 -8.02 18.76 -12.74
C PRO A 211 -7.34 20.10 -12.41
N ASP A 212 -6.32 20.10 -11.54
CA ASP A 212 -5.59 21.31 -11.20
C ASP A 212 -4.58 21.70 -12.29
N GLU A 213 -4.70 22.91 -12.83
CA GLU A 213 -3.87 23.35 -13.95
C GLU A 213 -2.39 23.54 -13.56
N ASN A 214 -2.09 23.86 -12.30
CA ASN A 214 -0.70 23.99 -11.85
C ASN A 214 -0.04 22.62 -11.73
N ILE A 215 -0.75 21.62 -11.20
CA ILE A 215 -0.31 20.21 -11.19
C ILE A 215 -0.13 19.74 -12.63
N ARG A 216 -1.09 20.00 -13.50
CA ARG A 216 -1.05 19.62 -14.92
C ARG A 216 0.14 20.25 -15.65
N ALA A 217 0.40 21.54 -15.44
CA ALA A 217 1.54 22.24 -16.03
C ALA A 217 2.89 21.66 -15.55
N ASN A 218 2.97 21.34 -14.27
CA ASN A 218 4.14 20.65 -13.69
C ASN A 218 4.35 19.27 -14.34
N PHE A 219 3.29 18.47 -14.45
CA PHE A 219 3.37 17.14 -15.05
C PHE A 219 3.73 17.18 -16.54
N LYS A 220 3.20 18.11 -17.31
CA LYS A 220 3.60 18.30 -18.71
C LYS A 220 5.11 18.51 -18.85
N LYS A 221 5.72 19.20 -17.90
CA LYS A 221 7.15 19.48 -17.91
C LYS A 221 8.01 18.26 -17.57
N TYR A 222 7.55 17.42 -16.64
CA TYR A 222 8.37 16.36 -16.06
C TYR A 222 7.93 14.94 -16.42
N PHE A 223 6.68 14.76 -16.88
CA PHE A 223 6.04 13.47 -17.17
C PHE A 223 5.17 13.55 -18.45
N SER A 224 5.72 14.17 -19.49
CA SER A 224 4.98 14.48 -20.72
C SER A 224 4.54 13.23 -21.52
N SER A 225 5.25 12.11 -21.37
CA SER A 225 5.04 10.90 -22.17
C SER A 225 3.67 10.23 -21.95
N ILE A 226 3.03 10.49 -20.82
CA ILE A 226 1.72 9.90 -20.50
C ILE A 226 0.54 10.78 -20.92
N PHE A 227 0.79 12.03 -21.33
CA PHE A 227 -0.29 12.91 -21.78
C PHE A 227 -0.87 12.50 -23.12
N ASP A 228 -2.15 12.79 -23.29
CA ASP A 228 -2.83 12.76 -24.57
C ASP A 228 -2.64 14.08 -25.34
N GLU A 229 -3.04 14.11 -26.63
CA GLU A 229 -2.86 15.26 -27.51
C GLU A 229 -3.57 16.52 -27.02
N ASP A 230 -4.68 16.37 -26.27
CA ASP A 230 -5.42 17.50 -25.68
C ASP A 230 -4.64 18.21 -24.58
N GLY A 231 -3.64 17.55 -24.01
CA GLY A 231 -2.82 18.06 -22.92
C GLY A 231 -3.59 18.33 -21.61
N ILE A 232 -4.77 17.75 -21.44
CA ILE A 232 -5.59 17.81 -20.22
C ILE A 232 -5.63 16.44 -19.57
N HIS A 233 -5.76 15.41 -20.39
CA HIS A 233 -5.85 14.02 -19.95
C HIS A 233 -4.50 13.31 -20.06
N ILE A 234 -4.34 12.32 -19.21
CA ILE A 234 -3.25 11.34 -19.26
C ILE A 234 -3.85 9.96 -19.51
N ASP A 235 -3.10 9.12 -20.20
CA ASP A 235 -3.41 7.69 -20.31
C ASP A 235 -2.52 6.91 -19.34
N ILE A 236 -3.11 6.44 -18.24
CA ILE A 236 -2.40 5.68 -17.20
C ILE A 236 -1.93 4.30 -17.67
N SER A 237 -2.33 3.85 -18.86
CA SER A 237 -1.79 2.63 -19.48
C SER A 237 -0.43 2.86 -20.16
N LYS A 238 -0.07 4.10 -20.46
CA LYS A 238 1.24 4.45 -21.02
C LYS A 238 2.32 4.30 -19.95
N ARG A 239 3.50 3.83 -20.35
CA ARG A 239 4.67 3.78 -19.48
C ARG A 239 5.36 5.14 -19.45
N LEU A 240 5.90 5.50 -18.29
CA LEU A 240 6.84 6.63 -18.20
C LEU A 240 8.07 6.35 -19.06
N SER A 241 8.56 7.36 -19.76
CA SER A 241 9.83 7.25 -20.49
C SER A 241 11.00 7.06 -19.51
N ASN A 242 12.10 6.46 -19.96
CA ASN A 242 13.26 6.19 -19.10
C ASN A 242 13.81 7.45 -18.42
N LYS A 243 13.71 8.61 -19.08
CA LYS A 243 14.14 9.90 -18.51
C LYS A 243 13.18 10.37 -17.42
N GLU A 244 11.89 10.12 -17.55
CA GLU A 244 10.88 10.61 -16.62
C GLU A 244 10.78 9.76 -15.36
N ARG A 245 11.12 8.48 -15.46
CA ARG A 245 11.02 7.53 -14.34
C ARG A 245 11.79 7.99 -13.10
N SER A 246 12.94 8.62 -13.26
CA SER A 246 13.79 9.10 -12.15
C SER A 246 13.48 10.52 -11.68
N ASN A 247 12.53 11.22 -12.33
CA ASN A 247 12.18 12.57 -11.91
C ASN A 247 11.53 12.56 -10.53
N ALA A 248 11.94 13.48 -9.67
CA ALA A 248 11.28 13.72 -8.39
C ALA A 248 9.91 14.38 -8.62
N CYS A 249 8.94 14.08 -7.77
CA CYS A 249 7.66 14.76 -7.70
C CYS A 249 7.75 15.90 -6.69
N VAL A 250 7.78 17.16 -7.18
CA VAL A 250 7.93 18.34 -6.33
C VAL A 250 6.88 19.39 -6.63
N PHE A 251 6.03 19.66 -5.64
CA PHE A 251 4.92 20.61 -5.70
C PHE A 251 5.07 21.65 -4.60
N ASN A 252 5.63 22.80 -4.94
CA ASN A 252 5.85 23.92 -4.03
C ASN A 252 5.89 25.24 -4.79
N LYS A 253 6.12 26.35 -4.08
CA LYS A 253 6.18 27.70 -4.68
C LYS A 253 7.24 27.85 -5.78
N TRP A 254 8.35 27.14 -5.68
CA TRP A 254 9.45 27.23 -6.66
C TRP A 254 9.07 26.57 -8.00
N TYR A 255 8.14 25.64 -7.97
CA TYR A 255 7.60 24.93 -9.13
C TYR A 255 6.22 25.45 -9.56
N GLY A 256 5.75 26.57 -8.96
CA GLY A 256 4.48 27.20 -9.34
C GLY A 256 3.23 26.49 -8.82
N VAL A 257 3.35 25.57 -7.86
CA VAL A 257 2.25 24.68 -7.45
C VAL A 257 1.79 24.90 -6.01
N ALA A 258 2.29 25.93 -5.31
CA ALA A 258 1.95 26.17 -3.90
C ALA A 258 0.46 26.44 -3.63
N THR A 259 -0.31 26.81 -4.65
CA THR A 259 -1.74 27.17 -4.56
C THR A 259 -2.68 26.11 -5.14
N ALA A 260 -2.18 24.91 -5.43
CA ALA A 260 -3.02 23.81 -5.90
C ALA A 260 -4.19 23.56 -4.93
N THR A 261 -5.38 23.35 -5.49
CA THR A 261 -6.62 23.12 -4.72
C THR A 261 -6.92 21.64 -4.55
N THR A 262 -6.35 20.79 -5.39
CA THR A 262 -6.38 19.34 -5.30
C THR A 262 -5.04 18.76 -5.72
N LEU A 263 -4.68 17.63 -5.15
CA LEU A 263 -3.48 16.88 -5.52
C LEU A 263 -3.82 15.67 -6.42
N GLU A 264 -5.04 15.62 -6.97
CA GLU A 264 -5.42 14.56 -7.91
C GLU A 264 -4.50 14.61 -9.15
N GLY A 265 -3.88 13.50 -9.43
CA GLY A 265 -2.83 13.34 -10.44
C GLY A 265 -1.52 12.81 -9.84
N VAL A 266 -1.17 13.25 -8.62
CA VAL A 266 0.08 12.83 -7.94
C VAL A 266 0.18 11.31 -7.80
N GLN A 267 -0.93 10.66 -7.47
CA GLN A 267 -0.99 9.20 -7.35
C GLN A 267 -0.66 8.45 -8.64
N TYR A 268 -0.93 9.05 -9.82
CA TYR A 268 -0.64 8.40 -11.11
C TYR A 268 0.85 8.34 -11.43
N ILE A 269 1.66 9.11 -10.72
CA ILE A 269 3.12 9.05 -10.80
C ILE A 269 3.67 8.24 -9.63
N VAL A 270 3.31 8.60 -8.40
CA VAL A 270 3.94 8.05 -7.19
C VAL A 270 3.60 6.57 -6.98
N ASN A 271 2.37 6.15 -7.34
CA ASN A 271 1.98 4.74 -7.30
C ASN A 271 2.39 3.98 -8.58
N ASN A 272 3.02 4.64 -9.56
CA ASN A 272 3.37 4.01 -10.82
C ASN A 272 4.52 3.01 -10.62
N PRO A 273 4.35 1.72 -10.94
CA PRO A 273 5.38 0.71 -10.72
C PRO A 273 6.65 0.92 -11.57
N TYR A 274 6.60 1.80 -12.56
CA TYR A 274 7.76 2.17 -13.38
C TYR A 274 8.42 3.47 -12.92
N TRP A 275 7.88 4.14 -11.89
CA TRP A 275 8.51 5.32 -11.32
C TRP A 275 9.52 4.92 -10.25
N ASP A 276 10.76 5.40 -10.38
CA ASP A 276 11.86 5.16 -9.46
C ASP A 276 12.43 6.48 -8.87
N GLY A 277 11.64 7.56 -8.98
CA GLY A 277 11.93 8.82 -8.34
C GLY A 277 11.95 8.69 -6.81
N LYS A 278 12.96 9.33 -6.20
CA LYS A 278 13.28 9.14 -4.77
C LYS A 278 12.51 10.06 -3.83
N LEU A 279 11.84 11.07 -4.37
CA LEU A 279 11.30 12.16 -3.57
C LEU A 279 9.88 12.53 -4.02
N LEU A 280 8.95 12.55 -3.07
CA LEU A 280 7.70 13.30 -3.17
C LEU A 280 7.74 14.46 -2.19
N THR A 281 7.65 15.69 -2.70
CA THR A 281 7.50 16.91 -1.90
C THR A 281 6.23 17.64 -2.29
N VAL A 282 5.37 17.87 -1.31
CA VAL A 282 4.17 18.70 -1.40
C VAL A 282 4.27 19.78 -0.32
N ASN A 283 4.41 21.04 -0.73
CA ASN A 283 4.44 22.16 0.18
C ASN A 283 3.47 23.25 -0.31
N LEU A 284 2.27 23.25 0.24
CA LEU A 284 1.16 24.11 -0.17
C LEU A 284 0.93 25.26 0.80
N THR A 285 0.38 26.35 0.29
CA THR A 285 -0.08 27.49 1.09
C THR A 285 -1.36 27.16 1.83
N ASN A 286 -2.30 26.50 1.13
CA ASN A 286 -3.60 26.07 1.67
C ASN A 286 -3.66 24.55 1.71
N LYS A 287 -4.48 24.01 2.62
CA LYS A 287 -4.69 22.57 2.71
C LYS A 287 -5.39 22.04 1.47
N ALA A 288 -4.82 20.99 0.87
CA ALA A 288 -5.42 20.26 -0.24
C ALA A 288 -5.50 18.75 0.07
N LYS A 289 -6.50 18.11 -0.53
CA LYS A 289 -6.70 16.66 -0.39
C LYS A 289 -5.69 15.89 -1.24
N LEU A 290 -4.99 14.95 -0.60
CA LEU A 290 -4.09 14.00 -1.25
C LEU A 290 -4.91 12.74 -1.59
N PRO A 291 -4.88 12.28 -2.84
CA PRO A 291 -5.43 10.97 -3.18
C PRO A 291 -4.70 9.84 -2.47
N TYR A 292 -5.32 8.67 -2.41
CA TYR A 292 -4.69 7.47 -1.86
C TYR A 292 -3.32 7.22 -2.52
N LEU A 293 -2.30 7.02 -1.69
CA LEU A 293 -0.96 6.67 -2.14
C LEU A 293 -0.58 5.25 -1.70
N ARG A 294 -0.04 4.49 -2.65
CA ARG A 294 0.74 3.26 -2.40
C ARG A 294 2.03 3.34 -3.22
N PRO A 295 3.02 4.11 -2.73
CA PRO A 295 4.26 4.35 -3.43
C PRO A 295 5.03 3.05 -3.67
N CYS A 296 5.76 2.99 -4.79
CA CYS A 296 6.68 1.90 -5.07
C CYS A 296 8.00 2.01 -4.27
N SER A 297 8.83 0.99 -4.37
CA SER A 297 10.11 0.90 -3.65
C SER A 297 11.11 2.02 -3.96
N GLY A 298 10.94 2.74 -5.07
CA GLY A 298 11.82 3.87 -5.43
C GLY A 298 11.74 5.05 -4.48
N LEU A 299 10.59 5.27 -3.83
CA LEU A 299 10.41 6.40 -2.93
C LEU A 299 11.27 6.27 -1.67
N MET A 300 12.04 7.30 -1.36
CA MET A 300 12.90 7.38 -0.17
C MET A 300 12.44 8.47 0.80
N THR A 301 11.91 9.58 0.31
CA THR A 301 11.49 10.70 1.16
C THR A 301 10.10 11.18 0.80
N LEU A 302 9.27 11.36 1.83
CA LEU A 302 7.91 11.86 1.73
C LEU A 302 7.77 13.14 2.57
N SER A 303 7.77 14.29 1.88
CA SER A 303 7.65 15.62 2.48
C SER A 303 6.29 16.23 2.16
N LEU A 304 5.44 16.43 3.18
CA LEU A 304 4.08 16.94 3.03
C LEU A 304 3.84 18.13 3.95
N THR A 305 3.33 19.23 3.40
CA THR A 305 2.93 20.42 4.18
C THR A 305 1.55 20.90 3.73
N ASN A 306 0.64 21.10 4.69
CA ASN A 306 -0.74 21.50 4.47
C ASN A 306 -1.53 20.49 3.62
N VAL A 307 -1.52 19.23 4.02
CA VAL A 307 -2.14 18.12 3.28
C VAL A 307 -3.20 17.42 4.12
N ASP A 308 -4.34 17.12 3.50
CA ASP A 308 -5.33 16.17 4.00
C ASP A 308 -5.10 14.82 3.30
N ALA A 309 -4.59 13.85 4.04
CA ALA A 309 -4.28 12.51 3.57
C ALA A 309 -5.33 11.46 4.00
N SER A 310 -6.58 11.88 4.19
CA SER A 310 -7.67 11.02 4.67
C SER A 310 -8.05 9.87 3.74
N GLU A 311 -7.60 9.89 2.47
CA GLU A 311 -7.74 8.75 1.55
C GLU A 311 -6.78 7.60 1.91
N GLY A 312 -5.71 7.89 2.66
CA GLY A 312 -4.73 6.92 3.14
C GLY A 312 -3.39 6.94 2.39
N ILE A 313 -2.36 6.50 3.10
CA ILE A 313 -1.01 6.25 2.56
C ILE A 313 -0.60 4.85 3.02
N ASN A 314 -0.46 3.93 2.06
CA ASN A 314 0.04 2.58 2.30
C ASN A 314 1.51 2.51 1.88
N LEU A 315 2.41 2.23 2.83
CA LEU A 315 3.86 2.19 2.61
C LEU A 315 4.43 0.77 2.46
N GLU A 316 3.58 -0.24 2.33
CA GLU A 316 3.99 -1.65 2.23
C GLU A 316 5.02 -1.90 1.12
N ASP A 317 4.81 -1.31 -0.06
CA ASP A 317 5.73 -1.45 -1.19
C ASP A 317 6.91 -0.45 -1.16
N ALA A 318 6.87 0.57 -0.29
CA ALA A 318 7.88 1.62 -0.19
C ALA A 318 9.09 1.18 0.67
N THR A 319 9.70 0.08 0.30
CA THR A 319 10.76 -0.60 1.09
C THR A 319 12.05 0.21 1.27
N ASN A 320 12.24 1.28 0.49
CA ASN A 320 13.41 2.15 0.56
C ASN A 320 13.16 3.47 1.30
N MET A 321 12.02 3.62 1.98
CA MET A 321 11.73 4.83 2.75
C MET A 321 12.81 5.10 3.80
N THR A 322 13.29 6.34 3.84
CA THR A 322 14.27 6.81 4.82
C THR A 322 13.80 8.06 5.56
N GLY A 323 12.89 8.87 4.99
CA GLY A 323 12.59 10.16 5.57
C GLY A 323 11.15 10.63 5.43
N PHE A 324 10.69 11.29 6.49
CA PHE A 324 9.43 12.01 6.56
C PHE A 324 9.67 13.45 7.02
N LEU A 325 9.03 14.39 6.33
CA LEU A 325 8.89 15.77 6.77
C LEU A 325 7.43 16.17 6.61
N TRP A 326 6.65 16.01 7.67
CA TRP A 326 5.22 16.31 7.68
C TRP A 326 4.89 17.49 8.56
N VAL A 327 4.28 18.51 7.98
CA VAL A 327 3.83 19.72 8.67
C VAL A 327 2.37 19.96 8.35
N LYS A 328 1.50 19.97 9.37
CA LYS A 328 0.05 20.18 9.21
C LYS A 328 -0.60 19.15 8.28
N VAL A 329 -0.21 17.90 8.42
CA VAL A 329 -0.83 16.75 7.73
C VAL A 329 -1.91 16.16 8.63
N SER A 330 -3.11 15.96 8.06
CA SER A 330 -4.26 15.36 8.75
C SER A 330 -4.79 14.13 8.03
N GLY A 331 -5.68 13.39 8.69
CA GLY A 331 -6.37 12.23 8.12
C GLY A 331 -5.62 10.89 8.24
N ILE A 332 -4.38 10.90 8.75
CA ILE A 332 -3.58 9.67 8.99
C ILE A 332 -3.42 9.45 10.48
N SER A 333 -3.84 8.29 10.96
CA SER A 333 -3.69 7.89 12.37
C SER A 333 -2.47 7.01 12.64
N GLU A 334 -1.96 6.31 11.64
CA GLU A 334 -0.83 5.40 11.78
C GLU A 334 0.07 5.46 10.53
N ILE A 335 1.38 5.35 10.74
CA ILE A 335 2.41 5.18 9.70
C ILE A 335 3.12 3.87 9.99
N ASP A 336 3.18 2.98 8.99
CA ASP A 336 3.89 1.72 9.08
C ASP A 336 5.16 1.74 8.23
N LEU A 337 6.32 1.71 8.91
CA LEU A 337 7.66 1.61 8.33
C LEU A 337 8.28 0.22 8.51
N SER A 338 7.54 -0.76 9.00
CA SER A 338 8.07 -2.11 9.29
C SER A 338 8.73 -2.76 8.07
N HIS A 339 8.24 -2.45 6.87
CA HIS A 339 8.76 -2.94 5.60
C HIS A 339 9.95 -2.14 5.03
N SER A 340 10.31 -0.99 5.65
CA SER A 340 11.39 -0.13 5.16
C SER A 340 12.75 -0.69 5.51
N THR A 341 13.43 -1.27 4.51
CA THR A 341 14.74 -1.92 4.71
C THR A 341 15.87 -0.92 4.93
N LEU A 342 15.79 0.26 4.31
CA LEU A 342 16.84 1.29 4.40
C LEU A 342 16.68 2.23 5.60
N PHE A 343 15.49 2.31 6.21
CA PHE A 343 15.26 3.20 7.35
C PHE A 343 16.24 2.89 8.50
N GLY A 344 16.88 3.90 9.02
CA GLY A 344 17.80 3.79 10.16
C GLY A 344 19.16 3.18 9.84
N GLN A 345 19.50 2.92 8.58
CA GLN A 345 20.83 2.38 8.23
C GLN A 345 21.90 3.47 8.26
N ARG A 346 21.58 4.70 7.88
CA ARG A 346 22.53 5.80 7.72
C ARG A 346 22.11 7.05 8.49
N ALA A 347 23.10 7.83 8.90
CA ALA A 347 22.96 9.23 9.23
C ALA A 347 23.53 10.08 8.08
N ILE A 348 23.10 11.33 7.97
CA ILE A 348 23.33 12.23 6.81
C ILE A 348 24.80 12.42 6.46
N GLU A 349 25.69 12.39 7.47
CA GLU A 349 27.13 12.64 7.28
C GLU A 349 27.84 11.54 6.48
N GLN A 350 27.18 10.43 6.23
CA GLN A 350 27.72 9.30 5.48
C GLN A 350 27.32 9.35 4.01
N GLU A 351 26.61 10.40 3.59
CA GLU A 351 26.01 10.49 2.27
C GLU A 351 26.62 11.65 1.46
N GLN A 352 27.56 11.32 0.61
CA GLN A 352 28.00 12.28 -0.41
C GLN A 352 27.09 12.29 -1.66
N ASP A 353 26.25 11.26 -1.87
CA ASP A 353 25.52 11.03 -3.11
C ASP A 353 24.06 10.58 -2.96
N GLY A 354 23.38 10.87 -1.86
CA GLY A 354 22.00 10.38 -1.64
C GLY A 354 21.08 11.37 -0.93
N PRO A 355 19.75 11.16 -1.00
CA PRO A 355 18.82 11.87 -0.14
C PRO A 355 19.14 11.54 1.31
N GLY A 356 19.17 12.57 2.14
CA GLY A 356 19.68 12.59 3.50
C GLY A 356 19.33 11.39 4.37
N GLY A 357 20.06 11.23 5.47
CA GLY A 357 19.87 10.14 6.43
C GLY A 357 18.45 10.04 6.96
N SER A 358 18.15 8.94 7.63
CA SER A 358 16.81 8.67 8.15
C SER A 358 16.30 9.82 9.03
N SER A 359 15.09 10.28 8.74
CA SER A 359 14.47 11.40 9.45
C SER A 359 12.99 11.16 9.73
N LEU A 360 12.53 11.53 10.91
CA LEU A 360 11.13 11.52 11.33
C LEU A 360 10.77 12.92 11.83
N VAL A 361 10.23 13.76 10.97
CA VAL A 361 9.82 15.12 11.34
C VAL A 361 8.31 15.24 11.18
N PHE A 362 7.61 15.37 12.31
CA PHE A 362 6.16 15.52 12.39
C PHE A 362 5.82 16.75 13.22
N VAL A 363 5.18 17.72 12.59
CA VAL A 363 4.81 19.00 13.19
C VAL A 363 3.34 19.27 12.94
N GLU A 364 2.57 19.48 14.01
CA GLU A 364 1.13 19.79 13.92
C GLU A 364 0.34 18.76 13.08
N CYS A 365 0.63 17.46 13.23
CA CYS A 365 -0.14 16.38 12.61
C CYS A 365 -1.19 15.87 13.61
N PRO A 366 -2.44 16.40 13.57
CA PRO A 366 -3.39 16.27 14.69
C PRO A 366 -3.93 14.87 14.89
N ASP A 367 -3.95 14.05 13.82
CA ASP A 367 -4.60 12.73 13.83
C ASP A 367 -3.61 11.58 14.05
N LEU A 368 -2.29 11.85 13.91
CA LEU A 368 -1.26 10.82 13.99
C LEU A 368 -1.08 10.34 15.44
N LYS A 369 -1.31 9.04 15.67
CA LYS A 369 -1.26 8.36 16.97
C LYS A 369 -0.06 7.45 17.11
N LYS A 370 0.34 6.78 16.02
CA LYS A 370 1.32 5.69 16.06
C LYS A 370 2.23 5.68 14.84
N ILE A 371 3.49 5.31 15.06
CA ILE A 371 4.46 5.03 14.01
C ILE A 371 5.09 3.67 14.32
N ALA A 372 4.89 2.71 13.41
CA ALA A 372 5.54 1.41 13.49
C ALA A 372 6.91 1.49 12.80
N LEU A 373 7.98 1.24 13.54
CA LEU A 373 9.36 1.21 13.04
C LEU A 373 9.77 -0.22 12.64
N PRO A 374 10.79 -0.38 11.77
CA PRO A 374 11.32 -1.69 11.43
C PRO A 374 11.72 -2.52 12.66
N GLU A 375 11.54 -3.84 12.57
CA GLU A 375 11.85 -4.79 13.67
C GLU A 375 13.35 -5.05 13.86
N LYS A 376 14.18 -4.03 13.73
CA LYS A 376 15.63 -4.09 13.94
C LYS A 376 16.06 -3.06 14.96
N SER A 377 17.10 -3.38 15.74
CA SER A 377 17.75 -2.45 16.66
C SER A 377 18.96 -1.77 16.03
N GLY A 378 19.50 -0.78 16.69
CA GLY A 378 20.70 -0.06 16.25
C GLY A 378 20.43 0.90 15.11
N LEU A 379 19.21 1.44 15.04
CA LEU A 379 18.84 2.45 14.06
C LEU A 379 19.62 3.75 14.26
N ARG A 380 19.86 4.45 13.17
CA ARG A 380 20.48 5.79 13.14
C ARG A 380 19.51 6.78 12.52
N SER A 381 19.45 7.99 13.06
CA SER A 381 18.65 9.07 12.49
C SER A 381 19.40 10.39 12.53
N TYR A 382 19.27 11.16 11.45
CA TYR A 382 19.74 12.53 11.42
C TYR A 382 18.84 13.44 12.26
N MET A 383 17.51 13.31 12.10
CA MET A 383 16.56 14.17 12.79
C MET A 383 15.31 13.39 13.21
N ILE A 384 14.93 13.56 14.45
CA ILE A 384 13.64 13.11 14.98
C ILE A 384 12.98 14.31 15.65
N THR A 385 11.83 14.72 15.12
CA THR A 385 11.03 15.83 15.65
C THR A 385 9.58 15.42 15.80
N PHE A 386 9.03 15.61 16.98
CA PHE A 386 7.61 15.51 17.29
C PHE A 386 7.18 16.82 17.95
N ALA A 387 6.58 17.73 17.16
CA ALA A 387 6.18 19.06 17.63
C ALA A 387 4.67 19.27 17.49
N ASN A 388 4.01 19.65 18.59
CA ASN A 388 2.56 19.90 18.64
C ASN A 388 1.70 18.70 18.19
N MET A 389 2.09 17.49 18.63
CA MET A 389 1.47 16.21 18.30
C MET A 389 0.42 15.82 19.34
N LYS A 390 -0.81 16.36 19.21
CA LYS A 390 -1.84 16.24 20.27
C LYS A 390 -2.47 14.85 20.39
N SER A 391 -2.38 14.01 19.35
CA SER A 391 -2.95 12.66 19.34
C SER A 391 -1.93 11.54 19.46
N ILE A 392 -0.62 11.87 19.45
CA ILE A 392 0.43 10.83 19.54
C ILE A 392 0.34 10.10 20.88
N GLU A 393 0.27 8.78 20.83
CA GLU A 393 0.11 7.92 22.01
C GLU A 393 1.45 7.40 22.54
N GLN A 394 2.42 7.26 21.65
CA GLN A 394 3.75 6.77 22.00
C GLN A 394 4.82 7.35 21.07
N VAL A 395 5.96 7.73 21.64
CA VAL A 395 7.22 8.02 20.96
C VAL A 395 8.24 7.00 21.48
N ASP A 396 8.43 5.91 20.73
CA ASP A 396 9.38 4.86 21.10
C ASP A 396 10.66 4.99 20.28
N LEU A 397 11.73 5.44 20.94
CA LEU A 397 13.06 5.62 20.35
C LEU A 397 14.05 4.52 20.80
N SER A 398 13.59 3.49 21.48
CA SER A 398 14.46 2.43 22.08
C SER A 398 15.29 1.67 21.03
N LYS A 399 14.84 1.63 19.78
CA LYS A 399 15.56 0.97 18.68
C LYS A 399 16.75 1.78 18.14
N PHE A 400 16.86 3.08 18.50
CA PHE A 400 17.92 3.95 17.99
C PHE A 400 19.18 3.88 18.87
N LYS A 401 20.34 3.87 18.22
CA LYS A 401 21.65 4.02 18.87
C LYS A 401 22.32 5.36 18.56
N MET A 402 21.83 6.08 17.54
CA MET A 402 22.29 7.40 17.13
C MET A 402 21.10 8.26 16.71
N ILE A 403 21.03 9.45 17.27
CA ILE A 403 20.13 10.54 16.80
C ILE A 403 20.95 11.82 16.83
N SER A 404 21.16 12.46 15.67
CA SER A 404 21.93 13.69 15.61
C SER A 404 21.14 14.88 16.18
N ASN A 405 19.84 14.96 15.85
CA ASN A 405 18.95 16.03 16.32
C ASN A 405 17.66 15.42 16.85
N LEU A 406 17.32 15.67 18.10
CA LEU A 406 16.10 15.22 18.75
C LEU A 406 15.30 16.42 19.28
N GLU A 407 14.07 16.58 18.83
CA GLU A 407 13.17 17.67 19.24
C GLU A 407 11.82 17.08 19.67
N LEU A 408 11.39 17.31 20.90
CA LEU A 408 10.15 16.79 21.46
C LEU A 408 9.37 17.90 22.18
N GLY A 409 8.15 18.20 21.73
CA GLY A 409 7.36 19.21 22.41
C GLY A 409 5.88 19.26 22.02
N GLY A 410 5.05 19.77 22.92
CA GLY A 410 3.61 19.89 22.69
C GLY A 410 2.92 18.56 22.43
N LEU A 411 3.38 17.50 23.08
CA LEU A 411 2.85 16.14 22.92
C LEU A 411 1.54 15.95 23.69
N SER A 412 0.81 14.89 23.37
CA SER A 412 -0.33 14.46 24.20
C SER A 412 0.11 14.25 25.64
N ALA A 413 -0.72 14.66 26.60
CA ALA A 413 -0.43 14.46 28.04
C ALA A 413 -0.25 12.97 28.39
N ASN A 414 -0.92 12.07 27.68
CA ASN A 414 -0.85 10.63 27.86
C ASN A 414 0.21 9.95 26.98
N CYS A 415 0.95 10.70 26.18
CA CYS A 415 1.99 10.15 25.32
C CYS A 415 3.10 9.52 26.15
N ARG A 416 3.43 8.27 25.90
CA ARG A 416 4.59 7.59 26.48
C ARG A 416 5.84 7.88 25.66
N ILE A 417 6.92 8.26 26.30
CA ILE A 417 8.22 8.47 25.65
C ILE A 417 9.18 7.40 26.14
N THR A 418 9.76 6.65 25.21
CA THR A 418 10.86 5.72 25.49
C THR A 418 12.11 6.25 24.81
N TYR A 419 13.06 6.73 25.59
CA TYR A 419 14.31 7.29 25.09
C TYR A 419 15.29 6.22 24.62
N PRO A 420 16.21 6.57 23.68
CA PRO A 420 17.19 5.64 23.13
C PRO A 420 18.35 5.37 24.09
N GLU A 421 19.02 4.22 23.88
CA GLU A 421 20.35 3.96 24.43
C GLU A 421 21.40 4.45 23.41
N LEU A 422 21.81 5.73 23.51
CA LEU A 422 22.77 6.33 22.60
C LEU A 422 24.16 5.74 22.82
N THR A 423 24.72 5.18 21.75
CA THR A 423 26.09 4.64 21.70
C THR A 423 26.93 5.27 20.60
N GLU A 424 26.30 6.01 19.68
CA GLU A 424 26.93 6.75 18.60
C GLU A 424 26.41 8.18 18.58
N PHE A 425 27.24 9.12 18.16
CA PHE A 425 26.95 10.55 18.19
C PHE A 425 27.39 11.20 16.85
N HIS A 426 26.95 12.42 16.62
CA HIS A 426 27.29 13.21 15.46
C HIS A 426 28.80 13.23 15.19
N THR A 427 29.20 13.14 13.92
CA THR A 427 30.61 12.89 13.54
C THR A 427 31.54 14.04 13.93
N TYR A 428 31.08 15.27 13.78
CA TYR A 428 31.93 16.46 13.98
C TYR A 428 32.10 16.83 15.45
N ASP A 429 30.99 17.03 16.18
CA ASP A 429 31.01 17.53 17.56
C ASP A 429 30.85 16.46 18.63
N LYS A 430 30.61 15.19 18.19
CA LYS A 430 30.38 14.04 19.07
C LYS A 430 29.21 14.24 20.04
N LYS A 431 28.18 14.98 19.61
CA LYS A 431 27.01 15.32 20.42
C LYS A 431 25.71 14.93 19.74
N THR A 432 24.65 14.87 20.50
CA THR A 432 23.26 14.88 20.06
C THR A 432 22.67 16.26 20.41
N SER A 433 22.15 16.97 19.41
CA SER A 433 21.36 18.16 19.65
C SER A 433 20.01 17.75 20.24
N PHE A 434 19.65 18.30 21.39
CA PHE A 434 18.39 17.99 22.07
C PHE A 434 17.63 19.26 22.43
N ALA A 435 16.36 19.32 22.01
CA ALA A 435 15.43 20.37 22.38
C ALA A 435 14.12 19.77 22.87
N CYS A 436 13.56 20.33 23.94
CA CYS A 436 12.23 19.95 24.40
C CYS A 436 11.49 21.14 24.99
N THR A 437 10.16 21.10 24.92
CA THR A 437 9.29 22.08 25.60
C THR A 437 9.13 21.73 27.09
N GLN A 438 8.57 22.67 27.87
CA GLN A 438 8.45 22.51 29.32
C GLN A 438 7.63 21.26 29.69
N ASP A 439 6.53 20.97 28.98
CA ASP A 439 5.68 19.81 29.22
C ASP A 439 6.40 18.46 29.04
N VAL A 440 7.40 18.41 28.15
CA VAL A 440 8.27 17.24 27.97
C VAL A 440 9.39 17.22 29.00
N PHE A 441 10.01 18.39 29.30
CA PHE A 441 11.06 18.50 30.29
C PHE A 441 10.62 18.06 31.68
N ASP A 442 9.38 18.37 32.07
CA ASP A 442 8.85 18.06 33.39
C ASP A 442 8.69 16.56 33.65
N ARG A 443 8.73 15.72 32.64
CA ARG A 443 8.61 14.27 32.74
C ARG A 443 9.88 13.64 33.31
N GLN A 444 9.70 12.64 34.15
CA GLN A 444 10.82 11.99 34.81
C GLN A 444 11.77 11.28 33.84
N GLU A 445 11.21 10.57 32.85
CA GLU A 445 11.98 9.89 31.80
C GLU A 445 12.85 10.87 30.99
N THR A 446 12.39 12.10 30.76
CA THR A 446 13.16 13.14 30.07
C THR A 446 14.32 13.62 30.93
N LYS A 447 14.08 13.88 32.22
CA LYS A 447 15.12 14.29 33.19
C LYS A 447 16.19 13.22 33.31
N ASP A 448 15.79 11.96 33.39
CA ASP A 448 16.71 10.82 33.45
C ASP A 448 17.57 10.69 32.20
N PHE A 449 16.96 10.86 31.00
CA PHE A 449 17.69 10.89 29.73
C PHE A 449 18.72 12.04 29.69
N ILE A 450 18.31 13.26 30.01
CA ILE A 450 19.22 14.42 30.03
C ILE A 450 20.37 14.18 31.01
N LYS A 451 20.09 13.73 32.26
CA LYS A 451 21.10 13.44 33.26
C LYS A 451 22.10 12.38 32.77
N LYS A 452 21.61 11.31 32.18
CA LYS A 452 22.43 10.21 31.65
C LYS A 452 23.41 10.68 30.57
N TYR A 453 22.95 11.55 29.66
CA TYR A 453 23.71 11.97 28.48
C TYR A 453 24.22 13.42 28.52
N LEU A 454 24.19 14.09 29.67
CA LEU A 454 24.49 15.52 29.81
C LEU A 454 25.80 15.96 29.13
N LYS A 455 26.85 15.13 29.15
CA LYS A 455 28.15 15.44 28.57
C LYS A 455 28.18 15.42 27.05
N VAL A 456 27.24 14.73 26.44
CA VAL A 456 27.15 14.49 24.98
C VAL A 456 25.89 15.08 24.35
N LEU A 457 25.05 15.75 25.16
CA LEU A 457 23.95 16.56 24.65
C LEU A 457 24.41 18.01 24.44
N SER A 458 23.82 18.65 23.44
CA SER A 458 23.89 20.10 23.23
C SER A 458 22.47 20.66 23.09
N SER A 459 22.28 21.90 23.57
CA SER A 459 21.01 22.59 23.34
C SER A 459 20.78 22.78 21.84
N GLY A 460 19.59 22.47 21.39
CA GLY A 460 19.21 22.57 19.99
C GLY A 460 17.73 22.90 19.87
N GLY A 461 17.32 23.21 18.68
CA GLY A 461 15.93 23.45 18.30
C GLY A 461 15.86 23.92 16.87
N GLY A 462 14.78 23.56 16.18
CA GLY A 462 14.51 23.94 14.81
C GLY A 462 13.02 24.16 14.57
N TYR A 463 12.21 23.25 15.11
CA TYR A 463 10.75 23.27 14.96
C TYR A 463 10.00 23.57 16.26
N ILE A 464 10.69 23.61 17.41
CA ILE A 464 10.11 23.93 18.71
C ILE A 464 10.95 24.96 19.46
N ASP A 465 10.30 25.75 20.30
CA ASP A 465 10.97 26.59 21.30
C ASP A 465 11.31 25.72 22.50
N GLY A 466 12.60 25.43 22.68
CA GLY A 466 13.10 24.56 23.74
C GLY A 466 13.35 25.30 25.05
N VAL A 467 13.39 24.56 26.17
CA VAL A 467 13.84 25.06 27.45
C VAL A 467 15.38 24.96 27.56
N GLU A 468 15.99 25.90 28.30
CA GLU A 468 17.43 25.91 28.62
C GLU A 468 17.75 24.86 29.69
N TRP A 469 17.54 23.60 29.37
CA TRP A 469 17.67 22.48 30.32
C TRP A 469 19.09 22.27 30.84
N SER A 470 20.11 22.65 30.07
CA SER A 470 21.52 22.50 30.47
C SER A 470 21.88 23.36 31.70
N SER A 471 21.23 24.51 31.89
CA SER A 471 21.41 25.37 33.05
C SER A 471 20.62 24.87 34.25
N LEU A 472 19.55 24.10 34.04
CA LEU A 472 18.65 23.62 35.12
C LEU A 472 19.16 22.37 35.84
N ILE A 473 20.17 21.68 35.27
CA ILE A 473 20.70 20.42 35.83
C ILE A 473 21.90 20.68 36.75
N ASN A 474 22.49 21.88 36.72
CA ASN A 474 23.60 22.27 37.56
C ASN A 474 23.19 22.86 38.96
N ASN A 475 21.89 22.85 39.21
CA ASN A 475 21.28 23.19 40.47
C ASN A 475 20.68 21.93 41.15
#